data_255fcbe1c480850821800e566dcb0276
#
_entry.id   255fcbe1c480850821800e566dcb0276
#
_cell.length_a   1.000
_cell.length_b   1.000
_cell.length_c   1.000
_cell.angle_alpha   90.00
_cell.angle_beta   90.00
_cell.angle_gamma   90.00
#
_symmetry.space_group_name_H-M   'P 1'
#
loop_
_entity.id
_entity.type
_entity.pdbx_description
1 polymer ?
#
loop_
_entity_poly.entity_id
_entity_poly.type
_entity_poly.pdbx_seq_one_letter_code
_entity_poly.pdbx_strand_id
1 'polypeptide(L)'
;MLKKKQNSKLKIIPLGGLEQIGMNITAFEYEDSIIVVDCGLSFPEDDMLGIDLVIPDVTYLKENLDRVKGFFITHGHEDHIGAIPYVLRDVNVPIYATKLTMGIIEHKLREHNMLTKVKRKVVKYGQHINLGCFRVEFIKTNHSIQDAACLLYTSPSPR
;
A
#
# COMPACT_ATOMS: atom_id res chain seq x y z
N MET A 1 -35.85 -1.89 -16.12
CA MET A 1 -34.63 -1.84 -16.94
C MET A 1 -33.51 -2.56 -16.19
N LEU A 2 -33.15 -3.76 -16.61
CA LEU A 2 -32.02 -4.51 -16.06
C LEU A 2 -30.73 -3.81 -16.52
N LYS A 3 -30.00 -3.17 -15.57
CA LYS A 3 -28.64 -2.67 -15.86
C LYS A 3 -27.79 -3.85 -16.30
N LYS A 4 -27.32 -3.83 -17.56
CA LYS A 4 -26.30 -4.76 -18.05
C LYS A 4 -25.15 -4.75 -17.02
N LYS A 5 -24.89 -5.91 -16.38
CA LYS A 5 -23.68 -6.11 -15.57
C LYS A 5 -22.49 -5.85 -16.49
N GLN A 6 -21.85 -4.70 -16.33
CA GLN A 6 -20.60 -4.42 -16.98
C GLN A 6 -19.60 -5.43 -16.43
N ASN A 7 -18.94 -6.21 -17.28
CA ASN A 7 -17.91 -7.15 -16.87
C ASN A 7 -16.71 -6.35 -16.33
N SER A 8 -16.76 -6.01 -15.03
CA SER A 8 -15.69 -5.28 -14.38
C SER A 8 -14.44 -6.17 -14.30
N LYS A 9 -13.31 -5.66 -14.74
CA LYS A 9 -12.03 -6.36 -14.71
C LYS A 9 -11.22 -5.88 -13.51
N LEU A 10 -10.60 -6.81 -12.79
CA LEU A 10 -9.56 -6.47 -11.83
C LEU A 10 -8.33 -6.00 -12.60
N LYS A 11 -7.84 -4.81 -12.26
CA LYS A 11 -6.56 -4.30 -12.76
C LYS A 11 -5.51 -4.42 -11.67
N ILE A 12 -4.35 -4.91 -12.02
CA ILE A 12 -3.15 -4.96 -11.20
C ILE A 12 -2.17 -3.97 -11.82
N ILE A 13 -1.81 -2.92 -11.08
CA ILE A 13 -1.05 -1.78 -11.58
C ILE A 13 0.21 -1.63 -10.71
N PRO A 14 1.33 -2.21 -11.12
CA PRO A 14 2.61 -1.95 -10.46
C PRO A 14 2.99 -0.47 -10.67
N LEU A 15 3.25 0.24 -9.58
CA LEU A 15 3.75 1.62 -9.59
C LEU A 15 5.26 1.66 -9.29
N GLY A 16 5.83 0.52 -8.95
CA GLY A 16 7.25 0.29 -8.72
C GLY A 16 7.54 -1.18 -8.44
N GLY A 17 8.81 -1.54 -8.27
CA GLY A 17 9.25 -2.90 -7.92
C GLY A 17 9.30 -3.90 -9.09
N LEU A 18 9.14 -3.46 -10.34
CA LEU A 18 9.33 -4.32 -11.51
C LEU A 18 10.71 -4.09 -12.13
N GLU A 19 11.43 -5.18 -12.39
CA GLU A 19 12.79 -5.18 -12.97
C GLU A 19 13.81 -4.34 -12.18
N GLN A 20 13.53 -4.12 -10.88
CA GLN A 20 14.39 -3.36 -9.97
C GLN A 20 14.29 -3.92 -8.54
N ILE A 21 15.29 -3.65 -7.73
CA ILE A 21 15.28 -3.98 -6.29
C ILE A 21 14.71 -2.79 -5.52
N GLY A 22 13.71 -3.06 -4.67
CA GLY A 22 13.07 -2.04 -3.84
C GLY A 22 11.87 -1.38 -4.51
N MET A 23 11.42 -0.28 -3.91
CA MET A 23 10.28 0.54 -4.38
C MET A 23 9.00 -0.29 -4.64
N ASN A 24 8.73 -1.26 -3.76
CA ASN A 24 7.56 -2.12 -3.90
C ASN A 24 6.29 -1.34 -3.62
N ILE A 25 5.46 -1.18 -4.66
CA ILE A 25 4.14 -0.55 -4.57
C ILE A 25 3.26 -1.04 -5.70
N THR A 26 2.10 -1.59 -5.37
CA THR A 26 1.16 -2.11 -6.37
C THR A 26 -0.26 -1.68 -6.04
N ALA A 27 -0.94 -1.08 -7.00
CA ALA A 27 -2.36 -0.75 -6.89
C ALA A 27 -3.22 -1.87 -7.50
N PHE A 28 -4.31 -2.20 -6.81
CA PHE A 28 -5.34 -3.11 -7.27
C PHE A 28 -6.63 -2.32 -7.43
N GLU A 29 -7.14 -2.26 -8.66
CA GLU A 29 -8.35 -1.54 -8.99
C GLU A 29 -9.46 -2.50 -9.41
N TYR A 30 -10.61 -2.35 -8.79
CA TYR A 30 -11.84 -3.03 -9.20
C TYR A 30 -13.03 -2.09 -8.99
N GLU A 31 -13.81 -1.89 -10.05
CA GLU A 31 -14.95 -0.94 -10.09
C GLU A 31 -14.52 0.47 -9.64
N ASP A 32 -15.11 0.97 -8.54
CA ASP A 32 -14.87 2.29 -7.97
C ASP A 32 -13.86 2.30 -6.81
N SER A 33 -13.15 1.20 -6.61
CA SER A 33 -12.26 1.01 -5.47
C SER A 33 -10.84 0.69 -5.91
N ILE A 34 -9.87 1.32 -5.26
CA ILE A 34 -8.44 1.06 -5.39
C ILE A 34 -7.88 0.78 -4.00
N ILE A 35 -7.18 -0.32 -3.84
CA ILE A 35 -6.33 -0.59 -2.68
C ILE A 35 -4.88 -0.61 -3.13
N VAL A 36 -3.96 -0.20 -2.26
CA VAL A 36 -2.53 -0.19 -2.53
C VAL A 36 -1.83 -1.13 -1.59
N VAL A 37 -0.98 -1.98 -2.10
CA VAL A 37 -0.14 -2.90 -1.33
C VAL A 37 1.28 -2.39 -1.33
N ASP A 38 1.80 -2.16 -0.13
CA ASP A 38 3.10 -1.59 0.18
C ASP A 38 3.30 -0.16 -0.37
N CYS A 39 4.37 0.51 0.08
CA CYS A 39 4.74 1.86 -0.32
C CYS A 39 6.24 2.06 -0.04
N GLY A 40 7.05 1.33 -0.79
CA GLY A 40 8.49 1.26 -0.61
C GLY A 40 9.24 2.37 -1.31
N LEU A 41 10.48 2.58 -0.86
CA LEU A 41 11.47 3.37 -1.58
C LEU A 41 12.53 2.48 -2.22
N SER A 42 13.34 3.05 -3.10
CA SER A 42 14.59 2.49 -3.56
C SER A 42 15.74 3.42 -3.18
N PHE A 43 16.94 2.87 -3.09
CA PHE A 43 18.15 3.67 -2.96
C PHE A 43 18.64 4.09 -4.36
N PRO A 44 19.25 5.28 -4.49
CA PRO A 44 19.79 5.73 -5.76
C PRO A 44 20.93 4.83 -6.25
N GLU A 45 21.09 4.75 -7.56
CA GLU A 45 22.25 4.10 -8.20
C GLU A 45 23.48 5.01 -8.09
N ASP A 46 24.66 4.45 -8.27
CA ASP A 46 25.95 5.15 -8.07
C ASP A 46 26.14 6.38 -8.98
N ASP A 47 25.43 6.44 -10.10
CA ASP A 47 25.45 7.55 -11.04
C ASP A 47 24.46 8.67 -10.70
N MET A 48 23.55 8.46 -9.75
CA MET A 48 22.56 9.44 -9.29
C MET A 48 23.16 10.39 -8.22
N LEU A 49 24.16 11.19 -8.59
CA LEU A 49 24.85 12.07 -7.66
C LEU A 49 23.90 13.11 -7.03
N GLY A 50 23.95 13.22 -5.69
CA GLY A 50 23.14 14.18 -4.93
C GLY A 50 21.69 13.75 -4.69
N ILE A 51 21.33 12.52 -5.02
CA ILE A 51 20.04 11.92 -4.70
C ILE A 51 20.20 11.03 -3.46
N ASP A 52 19.40 11.27 -2.42
CA ASP A 52 19.43 10.47 -1.18
C ASP A 52 18.52 9.24 -1.24
N LEU A 53 17.38 9.34 -1.93
CA LEU A 53 16.42 8.26 -2.07
C LEU A 53 15.52 8.44 -3.30
N VAL A 54 14.97 7.34 -3.79
CA VAL A 54 14.05 7.31 -4.93
C VAL A 54 12.68 6.83 -4.44
N ILE A 55 11.64 7.62 -4.74
CA ILE A 55 10.25 7.30 -4.38
C ILE A 55 9.43 6.99 -5.64
N PRO A 56 8.38 6.16 -5.53
CA PRO A 56 7.55 5.82 -6.67
C PRO A 56 6.76 7.02 -7.21
N ASP A 57 6.51 7.01 -8.51
CA ASP A 57 5.53 7.91 -9.11
C ASP A 57 4.10 7.46 -8.75
N VAL A 58 3.42 8.29 -7.99
CA VAL A 58 2.04 8.03 -7.53
C VAL A 58 1.00 8.90 -8.22
N THR A 59 1.33 9.46 -9.39
CA THR A 59 0.41 10.30 -10.18
C THR A 59 -0.92 9.58 -10.41
N TYR A 60 -0.88 8.29 -10.74
CA TYR A 60 -2.09 7.49 -10.89
C TYR A 60 -3.00 7.50 -9.64
N LEU A 61 -2.42 7.40 -8.44
CA LEU A 61 -3.18 7.44 -7.18
C LEU A 61 -3.72 8.85 -6.89
N LYS A 62 -2.97 9.89 -7.23
CA LYS A 62 -3.38 11.29 -7.07
C LYS A 62 -4.58 11.62 -7.95
N GLU A 63 -4.57 11.18 -9.21
CA GLU A 63 -5.65 11.38 -10.17
C GLU A 63 -6.93 10.59 -9.81
N ASN A 64 -6.81 9.53 -8.99
CA ASN A 64 -7.92 8.67 -8.57
C ASN A 64 -8.13 8.68 -7.05
N LEU A 65 -7.78 9.76 -6.36
CA LEU A 65 -7.72 9.82 -4.89
C LEU A 65 -9.05 9.48 -4.20
N ASP A 66 -10.17 9.86 -4.77
CA ASP A 66 -11.53 9.56 -4.28
C ASP A 66 -11.84 8.05 -4.25
N ARG A 67 -11.17 7.30 -5.12
CA ARG A 67 -11.31 5.84 -5.24
C ARG A 67 -10.28 5.07 -4.41
N VAL A 68 -9.18 5.69 -3.99
CA VAL A 68 -8.15 5.05 -3.17
C VAL A 68 -8.65 4.86 -1.73
N LYS A 69 -8.80 3.60 -1.31
CA LYS A 69 -9.40 3.23 -0.02
C LYS A 69 -8.39 3.07 1.11
N GLY A 70 -7.13 2.77 0.81
CA GLY A 70 -6.06 2.65 1.79
C GLY A 70 -4.83 1.91 1.31
N PHE A 71 -3.77 2.02 2.11
CA PHE A 71 -2.54 1.26 1.98
C PHE A 71 -2.57 0.05 2.90
N PHE A 72 -2.22 -1.11 2.38
CA PHE A 72 -2.05 -2.37 3.12
C PHE A 72 -0.58 -2.76 3.11
N ILE A 73 0.05 -2.73 4.27
CA ILE A 73 1.49 -2.93 4.38
C ILE A 73 1.79 -4.34 4.86
N THR A 74 2.61 -5.05 4.10
CA THR A 74 2.98 -6.44 4.35
C THR A 74 3.95 -6.58 5.51
N HIS A 75 4.99 -5.76 5.56
CA HIS A 75 6.02 -5.78 6.61
C HIS A 75 6.85 -4.49 6.62
N GLY A 76 7.76 -4.37 7.59
CA GLY A 76 8.45 -3.12 7.93
C GLY A 76 9.80 -2.87 7.26
N HIS A 77 10.16 -3.53 6.15
CA HIS A 77 11.38 -3.19 5.42
C HIS A 77 11.23 -1.90 4.61
N GLU A 78 12.33 -1.19 4.38
CA GLU A 78 12.36 0.11 3.70
C GLU A 78 11.80 0.08 2.28
N ASP A 79 12.07 -0.97 1.56
CA ASP A 79 11.57 -1.20 0.21
C ASP A 79 10.05 -1.51 0.17
N HIS A 80 9.38 -1.56 1.34
CA HIS A 80 7.94 -1.72 1.50
C HIS A 80 7.26 -0.57 2.25
N ILE A 81 7.98 0.20 3.07
CA ILE A 81 7.40 1.29 3.86
C ILE A 81 8.11 2.65 3.69
N GLY A 82 9.28 2.66 3.07
CA GLY A 82 10.16 3.83 3.10
C GLY A 82 9.59 5.06 2.42
N ALA A 83 8.75 4.91 1.40
CA ALA A 83 8.13 6.03 0.71
C ALA A 83 6.87 6.59 1.41
N ILE A 84 6.35 5.92 2.45
CA ILE A 84 5.11 6.32 3.14
C ILE A 84 5.09 7.81 3.52
N PRO A 85 6.11 8.40 4.19
CA PRO A 85 6.05 9.79 4.61
C PRO A 85 5.99 10.78 3.45
N TYR A 86 6.50 10.40 2.30
CA TYR A 86 6.53 11.23 1.10
C TYR A 86 5.21 11.13 0.33
N VAL A 87 4.77 9.90 0.06
CA VAL A 87 3.55 9.61 -0.71
C VAL A 87 2.30 10.10 0.00
N LEU A 88 2.21 9.97 1.33
CA LEU A 88 1.04 10.42 2.08
C LEU A 88 0.87 11.94 2.18
N ARG A 89 1.82 12.73 1.71
CA ARG A 89 1.62 14.19 1.55
C ARG A 89 0.57 14.48 0.49
N ASP A 90 0.55 13.66 -0.55
CA ASP A 90 -0.33 13.82 -1.70
C ASP A 90 -1.51 12.84 -1.69
N VAL A 91 -1.29 11.60 -1.19
CA VAL A 91 -2.28 10.52 -1.16
C VAL A 91 -2.57 10.14 0.30
N ASN A 92 -3.23 11.03 1.05
CA ASN A 92 -3.49 10.84 2.48
C ASN A 92 -4.73 9.97 2.72
N VAL A 93 -4.54 8.66 2.69
CA VAL A 93 -5.56 7.65 2.96
C VAL A 93 -5.14 6.75 4.13
N PRO A 94 -6.05 5.97 4.73
CA PRO A 94 -5.71 5.11 5.87
C PRO A 94 -4.64 4.06 5.55
N ILE A 95 -3.76 3.79 6.53
CA ILE A 95 -2.79 2.69 6.49
C ILE A 95 -3.28 1.54 7.37
N TYR A 96 -3.12 0.33 6.88
CA TYR A 96 -3.41 -0.93 7.57
C TYR A 96 -2.13 -1.76 7.65
N ALA A 97 -1.70 -2.13 8.85
CA ALA A 97 -0.51 -2.94 9.08
C ALA A 97 -0.62 -3.73 10.38
N THR A 98 0.20 -4.75 10.54
CA THR A 98 0.38 -5.47 11.81
C THR A 98 1.03 -4.58 12.87
N LYS A 99 1.02 -5.01 14.12
CA LYS A 99 1.39 -4.14 15.26
C LYS A 99 2.83 -3.64 15.17
N LEU A 100 3.81 -4.51 14.92
CA LEU A 100 5.21 -4.13 14.82
C LEU A 100 5.46 -3.24 13.61
N THR A 101 4.97 -3.64 12.45
CA THR A 101 5.06 -2.85 11.21
C THR A 101 4.46 -1.46 11.39
N MET A 102 3.31 -1.35 12.06
CA MET A 102 2.71 -0.05 12.36
C MET A 102 3.58 0.80 13.29
N GLY A 103 4.23 0.19 14.30
CA GLY A 103 5.16 0.90 15.17
C GLY A 103 6.34 1.51 14.43
N ILE A 104 6.89 0.79 13.45
CA ILE A 104 7.98 1.29 12.60
C ILE A 104 7.48 2.45 11.72
N ILE A 105 6.30 2.32 11.11
CA ILE A 105 5.66 3.38 10.32
C ILE A 105 5.41 4.62 11.18
N GLU A 106 4.93 4.46 12.41
CA GLU A 106 4.69 5.58 13.32
C GLU A 106 5.97 6.34 13.68
N HIS A 107 7.10 5.63 13.83
CA HIS A 107 8.40 6.27 14.03
C HIS A 107 8.75 7.18 12.84
N LYS A 108 8.66 6.65 11.62
CA LYS A 108 8.90 7.41 10.38
C LYS A 108 7.96 8.63 10.25
N LEU A 109 6.67 8.43 10.50
CA LEU A 109 5.70 9.52 10.43
C LEU A 109 5.98 10.61 11.47
N ARG A 110 6.54 10.26 12.64
CA ARG A 110 6.95 11.22 13.68
C ARG A 110 8.12 12.07 13.22
N GLU A 111 9.15 11.46 12.63
CA GLU A 111 10.32 12.16 12.07
C GLU A 111 9.92 13.19 10.99
N HIS A 112 8.87 12.87 10.22
CA HIS A 112 8.34 13.75 9.18
C HIS A 112 7.19 14.69 9.62
N ASN A 113 6.88 14.75 10.93
CA ASN A 113 5.77 15.55 11.50
C ASN A 113 4.40 15.24 10.89
N MET A 114 4.15 13.96 10.56
CA MET A 114 2.92 13.48 9.93
C MET A 114 2.09 12.57 10.83
N LEU A 115 2.56 12.22 12.03
CA LEU A 115 1.93 11.24 12.90
C LEU A 115 0.45 11.56 13.18
N THR A 116 0.12 12.82 13.42
CA THR A 116 -1.26 13.25 13.75
C THR A 116 -2.14 13.43 12.51
N LYS A 117 -1.55 13.48 11.34
CA LYS A 117 -2.26 13.75 10.07
C LYS A 117 -2.73 12.49 9.35
N VAL A 118 -2.17 11.32 9.71
CA VAL A 118 -2.39 10.05 9.00
C VAL A 118 -3.27 9.13 9.83
N LYS A 119 -4.32 8.59 9.22
CA LYS A 119 -5.15 7.55 9.84
C LYS A 119 -4.43 6.21 9.78
N ARG A 120 -4.26 5.57 10.94
CA ARG A 120 -3.55 4.30 11.09
C ARG A 120 -4.46 3.28 11.74
N LYS A 121 -4.42 2.04 11.26
CA LYS A 121 -5.22 0.94 11.77
C LYS A 121 -4.36 -0.30 11.93
N VAL A 122 -4.11 -0.68 13.18
CA VAL A 122 -3.44 -1.94 13.50
C VAL A 122 -4.41 -3.09 13.22
N VAL A 123 -3.94 -4.09 12.48
CA VAL A 123 -4.71 -5.29 12.13
C VAL A 123 -4.06 -6.53 12.73
N LYS A 124 -4.88 -7.57 12.95
CA LYS A 124 -4.42 -8.87 13.43
C LYS A 124 -4.48 -9.89 12.30
N TYR A 125 -3.66 -10.93 12.39
CA TYR A 125 -3.75 -12.08 11.48
C TYR A 125 -5.13 -12.72 11.52
N GLY A 126 -5.64 -13.11 10.37
CA GLY A 126 -6.99 -13.64 10.20
C GLY A 126 -8.08 -12.57 10.22
N GLN A 127 -7.74 -11.31 10.49
CA GLN A 127 -8.71 -10.22 10.45
C GLN A 127 -9.04 -9.85 9.01
N HIS A 128 -10.35 -9.73 8.73
CA HIS A 128 -10.83 -9.26 7.44
C HIS A 128 -11.14 -7.76 7.49
N ILE A 129 -10.67 -7.04 6.48
CA ILE A 129 -10.92 -5.61 6.28
C ILE A 129 -11.73 -5.47 4.99
N ASN A 130 -12.95 -4.93 5.10
CA ASN A 130 -13.78 -4.63 3.94
C ASN A 130 -13.66 -3.16 3.58
N LEU A 131 -13.20 -2.86 2.37
CA LEU A 131 -13.03 -1.50 1.86
C LEU A 131 -13.50 -1.41 0.40
N GLY A 132 -14.60 -0.71 0.20
CA GLY A 132 -15.23 -0.68 -1.12
C GLY A 132 -15.56 -2.08 -1.62
N CYS A 133 -15.07 -2.42 -2.80
CA CYS A 133 -15.25 -3.73 -3.42
C CYS A 133 -14.26 -4.81 -2.94
N PHE A 134 -13.29 -4.45 -2.10
CA PHE A 134 -12.25 -5.38 -1.65
C PHE A 134 -12.51 -5.91 -0.24
N ARG A 135 -12.18 -7.18 -0.06
CA ARG A 135 -12.00 -7.82 1.25
C ARG A 135 -10.55 -8.26 1.35
N VAL A 136 -9.83 -7.74 2.34
CA VAL A 136 -8.41 -8.03 2.56
C VAL A 136 -8.23 -8.76 3.88
N GLU A 137 -7.46 -9.83 3.87
CA GLU A 137 -7.08 -10.61 5.05
C GLU A 137 -5.55 -10.61 5.20
N PHE A 138 -5.07 -10.44 6.43
CA PHE A 138 -3.66 -10.54 6.80
C PHE A 138 -3.36 -11.97 7.25
N ILE A 139 -2.52 -12.68 6.51
CA ILE A 139 -2.10 -14.05 6.80
C ILE A 139 -0.66 -14.01 7.34
N LYS A 140 -0.43 -14.64 8.48
CA LYS A 140 0.92 -14.71 9.05
C LYS A 140 1.86 -15.45 8.11
N THR A 141 3.03 -14.85 7.87
CA THR A 141 4.10 -15.48 7.10
C THR A 141 5.44 -15.31 7.80
N ASN A 142 6.43 -16.11 7.40
CA ASN A 142 7.80 -15.99 7.88
C ASN A 142 8.63 -15.18 6.90
N HIS A 143 9.40 -14.25 7.45
CA HIS A 143 10.32 -13.40 6.72
C HIS A 143 11.50 -13.04 7.62
N SER A 144 12.53 -12.34 7.09
CA SER A 144 13.69 -11.87 7.86
C SER A 144 13.36 -10.81 8.91
N ILE A 145 12.16 -10.24 8.88
CA ILE A 145 11.61 -9.34 9.90
C ILE A 145 10.39 -9.99 10.56
N GLN A 146 10.23 -9.77 11.86
CA GLN A 146 9.06 -10.27 12.59
C GLN A 146 7.78 -9.52 12.18
N ASP A 147 6.63 -10.17 12.44
CA ASP A 147 5.29 -9.62 12.22
C ASP A 147 4.98 -9.37 10.74
N ALA A 148 5.65 -10.09 9.82
CA ALA A 148 5.37 -10.04 8.41
C ALA A 148 4.06 -10.73 8.07
N ALA A 149 3.34 -10.19 7.09
CA ALA A 149 2.07 -10.71 6.60
C ALA A 149 2.08 -10.92 5.09
N CYS A 150 1.45 -12.00 4.66
CA CYS A 150 0.94 -12.15 3.31
C CYS A 150 -0.49 -11.59 3.26
N LEU A 151 -0.88 -10.98 2.16
CA LEU A 151 -2.21 -10.43 1.99
C LEU A 151 -3.02 -11.31 1.04
N LEU A 152 -4.18 -11.79 1.51
CA LEU A 152 -5.21 -12.33 0.64
C LEU A 152 -6.25 -11.23 0.40
N TYR A 153 -6.39 -10.81 -0.84
CA TYR A 153 -7.40 -9.84 -1.24
C TYR A 153 -8.32 -10.44 -2.29
N THR A 154 -9.62 -10.26 -2.07
CA THR A 154 -10.66 -10.74 -2.96
C THR A 154 -11.60 -9.59 -3.32
N SER A 155 -12.06 -9.56 -4.56
CA SER A 155 -13.22 -8.80 -4.99
C SER A 155 -14.40 -9.74 -5.14
N PRO A 156 -15.67 -9.28 -5.07
CA PRO A 156 -16.80 -10.13 -5.38
C PRO A 156 -16.72 -10.56 -6.84
N SER A 157 -16.15 -11.75 -7.06
CA SER A 157 -16.20 -12.39 -8.37
C SER A 157 -17.60 -12.94 -8.57
N PRO A 158 -18.28 -12.67 -9.67
CA PRO A 158 -19.49 -13.40 -10.01
C PRO A 158 -19.10 -14.88 -10.22
N ARG A 159 -19.66 -15.76 -9.41
CA ARG A 159 -19.67 -17.21 -9.66
C ARG A 159 -20.60 -17.49 -10.83
#